data_aae259825b01787c38550546edb89af2
#
_entry.id   aae259825b01787c38550546edb89af2
#
_cell.length_a   1.000
_cell.length_b   1.000
_cell.length_c   1.000
_cell.angle_alpha   90.00
_cell.angle_beta   90.00
_cell.angle_gamma   90.00
#
_symmetry.space_group_name_H-M   'P 1'
#
loop_
_entity.id
_entity.type
_entity.pdbx_description
1 polymer ?
#
loop_
_entity_poly.entity_id
_entity_poly.type
_entity_poly.pdbx_seq_one_letter_code
_entity_poly.pdbx_strand_id
1 'polypeptide(L)'
;MTTAIIGAGVMGETLLSGLLRAGVPKSELLIADRRIERSAEVTKEHGVANGTNQEVSAKADTVVLVVKPQDMAIVLDEIKDSLKPGTLVVSLAAGITTSFMEDLLPAQTPVIRVMPNTPALVDQGMAAISSGTNSTEEHLLTVETLLRSVGQVVRVPEKYQDAVTAISGSGPAYIFYVVEAMIEGGVMLGLPRDVANELVLQTVYG
;
A
#
# COMPACT_ATOMS: atom_id res chain seq x y z
N MET A 1 -8.17 6.84 16.23
CA MET A 1 -6.77 6.33 15.99
C MET A 1 -6.21 7.06 14.79
N THR A 2 -5.14 7.81 14.97
CA THR A 2 -4.58 8.64 13.89
C THR A 2 -3.62 7.83 13.02
N THR A 3 -3.86 7.83 11.71
CA THR A 3 -3.02 7.16 10.71
C THR A 3 -2.31 8.19 9.83
N ALA A 4 -0.98 8.11 9.75
CA ALA A 4 -0.18 8.88 8.82
C ALA A 4 0.24 8.00 7.63
N ILE A 5 0.06 8.50 6.42
CA ILE A 5 0.53 7.86 5.18
C ILE A 5 1.69 8.68 4.64
N ILE A 6 2.87 8.08 4.59
CA ILE A 6 4.09 8.68 4.04
C ILE A 6 4.32 8.12 2.64
N GLY A 7 4.19 8.98 1.64
CA GLY A 7 4.19 8.66 0.22
C GLY A 7 2.80 8.82 -0.40
N ALA A 8 2.53 9.99 -0.97
CA ALA A 8 1.28 10.36 -1.63
C ALA A 8 1.22 9.94 -3.11
N GLY A 9 1.95 8.88 -3.49
CA GLY A 9 1.88 8.26 -4.80
C GLY A 9 0.54 7.57 -5.04
N VAL A 10 0.40 6.89 -6.18
CA VAL A 10 -0.84 6.18 -6.56
C VAL A 10 -1.34 5.26 -5.44
N MET A 11 -0.49 4.40 -4.88
CA MET A 11 -0.90 3.43 -3.84
C MET A 11 -1.25 4.13 -2.51
N GLY A 12 -0.49 5.17 -2.11
CA GLY A 12 -0.78 5.90 -0.87
C GLY A 12 -2.10 6.64 -0.93
N GLU A 13 -2.40 7.29 -2.06
CA GLU A 13 -3.68 7.94 -2.30
C GLU A 13 -4.83 6.93 -2.42
N THR A 14 -4.60 5.76 -3.02
CA THR A 14 -5.58 4.67 -3.06
C THR A 14 -5.97 4.24 -1.64
N LEU A 15 -5.00 4.02 -0.77
CA LEU A 15 -5.27 3.64 0.61
C LEU A 15 -6.01 4.76 1.36
N LEU A 16 -5.57 6.03 1.21
CA LEU A 16 -6.25 7.19 1.78
C LEU A 16 -7.71 7.26 1.36
N SER A 17 -7.98 7.16 0.04
CA SER A 17 -9.32 7.18 -0.52
C SER A 17 -10.18 6.02 -0.02
N GLY A 18 -9.59 4.82 0.07
CA GLY A 18 -10.26 3.65 0.63
C GLY A 18 -10.67 3.85 2.08
N LEU A 19 -9.78 4.37 2.92
CA LEU A 19 -10.07 4.68 4.33
C LEU A 19 -11.19 5.73 4.48
N LEU A 20 -11.17 6.76 3.65
CA LEU A 20 -12.23 7.78 3.64
C LEU A 20 -13.58 7.18 3.23
N ARG A 21 -13.62 6.33 2.20
CA ARG A 21 -14.85 5.60 1.80
C ARG A 21 -15.33 4.64 2.88
N ALA A 22 -14.42 4.02 3.62
CA ALA A 22 -14.74 3.18 4.77
C ALA A 22 -15.23 3.96 6.00
N GLY A 23 -15.29 5.30 5.93
CA GLY A 23 -15.84 6.16 6.99
C GLY A 23 -14.82 6.62 8.02
N VAL A 24 -13.52 6.45 7.80
CA VAL A 24 -12.48 7.00 8.69
C VAL A 24 -12.53 8.53 8.64
N PRO A 25 -12.64 9.21 9.79
CA PRO A 25 -12.71 10.67 9.81
C PRO A 25 -11.46 11.32 9.21
N LYS A 26 -11.61 12.36 8.41
CA LYS A 26 -10.50 13.12 7.82
C LYS A 26 -9.51 13.63 8.86
N SER A 27 -9.99 13.97 10.05
CA SER A 27 -9.17 14.44 11.17
C SER A 27 -8.24 13.36 11.76
N GLU A 28 -8.49 12.10 11.45
CA GLU A 28 -7.66 10.97 11.85
C GLU A 28 -6.66 10.54 10.77
N LEU A 29 -6.64 11.20 9.61
CA LEU A 29 -5.77 10.89 8.48
C LEU A 29 -4.80 12.03 8.21
N LEU A 30 -3.52 11.68 8.11
CA LEU A 30 -2.43 12.61 7.82
C LEU A 30 -1.67 12.08 6.60
N ILE A 31 -1.15 12.99 5.78
CA ILE A 31 -0.35 12.60 4.61
C ILE A 31 0.96 13.39 4.55
N ALA A 32 2.02 12.73 4.08
CA ALA A 32 3.28 13.36 3.75
C ALA A 32 3.82 12.82 2.41
N ASP A 33 4.48 13.64 1.64
CA ASP A 33 5.24 13.26 0.45
C ASP A 33 6.44 14.21 0.32
N ARG A 34 7.58 13.68 -0.15
CA ARG A 34 8.77 14.50 -0.42
C ARG A 34 8.53 15.60 -1.47
N ARG A 35 7.53 15.40 -2.35
CA ARG A 35 7.07 16.39 -3.31
C ARG A 35 5.94 17.19 -2.67
N ILE A 36 6.27 18.40 -2.25
CA ILE A 36 5.34 19.30 -1.54
C ILE A 36 4.07 19.57 -2.37
N GLU A 37 4.22 19.73 -3.69
CA GLU A 37 3.11 19.95 -4.63
C GLU A 37 2.13 18.77 -4.60
N ARG A 38 2.66 17.54 -4.59
CA ARG A 38 1.83 16.33 -4.57
C ARG A 38 1.06 16.18 -3.25
N SER A 39 1.72 16.44 -2.15
CA SER A 39 1.07 16.46 -0.83
C SER A 39 -0.05 17.50 -0.78
N ALA A 40 0.18 18.70 -1.35
CA ALA A 40 -0.83 19.77 -1.42
C ALA A 40 -2.02 19.41 -2.32
N GLU A 41 -1.78 18.76 -3.47
CA GLU A 41 -2.84 18.25 -4.36
C GLU A 41 -3.77 17.29 -3.62
N VAL A 42 -3.20 16.24 -2.99
CA VAL A 42 -3.96 15.24 -2.25
C VAL A 42 -4.73 15.88 -1.07
N THR A 43 -4.10 16.82 -0.35
CA THR A 43 -4.76 17.57 0.72
C THR A 43 -5.97 18.34 0.18
N LYS A 44 -5.82 19.02 -0.95
CA LYS A 44 -6.91 19.82 -1.57
C LYS A 44 -8.05 18.91 -2.03
N GLU A 45 -7.74 17.74 -2.61
CA GLU A 45 -8.73 16.83 -3.16
C GLU A 45 -9.52 16.11 -2.04
N HIS A 46 -8.82 15.59 -1.04
CA HIS A 46 -9.43 14.73 -0.02
C HIS A 46 -9.78 15.50 1.28
N GLY A 47 -9.24 16.67 1.49
CA GLY A 47 -9.50 17.50 2.68
C GLY A 47 -8.87 16.95 3.95
N VAL A 48 -7.75 16.21 3.84
CA VAL A 48 -6.95 15.70 4.96
C VAL A 48 -5.80 16.65 5.27
N ALA A 49 -5.23 16.59 6.46
CA ALA A 49 -4.07 17.40 6.83
C ALA A 49 -2.77 16.79 6.27
N ASN A 50 -1.79 17.65 5.95
CA ASN A 50 -0.45 17.25 5.56
C ASN A 50 0.62 17.86 6.48
N GLY A 51 1.85 17.38 6.31
CA GLY A 51 3.03 17.89 7.01
C GLY A 51 4.30 17.23 6.50
N THR A 52 5.42 17.48 7.15
CA THR A 52 6.67 16.75 6.95
C THR A 52 6.53 15.32 7.47
N ASN A 53 7.43 14.41 7.07
CA ASN A 53 7.46 13.03 7.57
C ASN A 53 7.51 13.00 9.11
N GLN A 54 8.32 13.87 9.73
CA GLN A 54 8.43 13.98 11.18
C GLN A 54 7.13 14.48 11.83
N GLU A 55 6.53 15.56 11.28
CA GLU A 55 5.31 16.15 11.85
C GLU A 55 4.11 15.21 11.84
N VAL A 56 3.94 14.44 10.76
CA VAL A 56 2.82 13.47 10.67
C VAL A 56 3.10 12.26 11.55
N SER A 57 4.35 11.78 11.61
CA SER A 57 4.74 10.65 12.45
C SER A 57 4.59 10.94 13.94
N ALA A 58 4.94 12.16 14.37
CA ALA A 58 4.79 12.60 15.76
C ALA A 58 3.32 12.61 16.25
N LYS A 59 2.36 12.69 15.34
CA LYS A 59 0.93 12.72 15.66
C LYS A 59 0.25 11.36 15.51
N ALA A 60 0.82 10.47 14.71
CA ALA A 60 0.21 9.21 14.34
C ALA A 60 0.31 8.13 15.43
N ASP A 61 -0.68 7.27 15.48
CA ASP A 61 -0.66 6.00 16.20
C ASP A 61 -0.23 4.85 15.26
N THR A 62 -0.48 5.03 13.95
CA THR A 62 -0.02 4.13 12.89
C THR A 62 0.62 4.96 11.77
N VAL A 63 1.84 4.60 11.37
CA VAL A 63 2.56 5.19 10.24
C VAL A 63 2.64 4.17 9.10
N VAL A 64 2.06 4.49 7.96
CA VAL A 64 2.06 3.64 6.77
C VAL A 64 3.05 4.19 5.75
N LEU A 65 4.10 3.42 5.46
CA LEU A 65 5.17 3.77 4.54
C LEU A 65 4.87 3.25 3.13
N VAL A 66 4.55 4.16 2.22
CA VAL A 66 4.24 3.87 0.81
C VAL A 66 5.31 4.51 -0.09
N VAL A 67 6.55 4.30 0.29
CA VAL A 67 7.73 4.85 -0.37
C VAL A 67 8.44 3.79 -1.21
N LYS A 68 9.32 4.23 -2.12
CA LYS A 68 10.14 3.29 -2.90
C LYS A 68 11.14 2.57 -1.98
N PRO A 69 11.46 1.28 -2.24
CA PRO A 69 12.41 0.53 -1.42
C PRO A 69 13.74 1.24 -1.17
N GLN A 70 14.29 1.90 -2.20
CA GLN A 70 15.56 2.63 -2.12
C GLN A 70 15.51 3.88 -1.22
N ASP A 71 14.33 4.42 -0.95
CA ASP A 71 14.14 5.60 -0.11
C ASP A 71 13.85 5.20 1.37
N MET A 72 13.63 3.90 1.65
CA MET A 72 13.15 3.42 2.95
C MET A 72 14.09 3.79 4.11
N ALA A 73 15.39 3.55 3.96
CA ALA A 73 16.36 3.85 5.02
C ALA A 73 16.36 5.34 5.40
N ILE A 74 16.27 6.22 4.39
CA ILE A 74 16.23 7.68 4.59
C ILE A 74 14.96 8.06 5.36
N VAL A 75 13.81 7.54 4.95
CA VAL A 75 12.51 7.86 5.58
C VAL A 75 12.46 7.33 7.02
N LEU A 76 12.97 6.12 7.27
CA LEU A 76 13.05 5.58 8.64
C LEU A 76 13.95 6.42 9.54
N ASP A 77 15.11 6.87 9.03
CA ASP A 77 16.03 7.76 9.77
C ASP A 77 15.38 9.13 10.07
N GLU A 78 14.61 9.68 9.14
CA GLU A 78 13.89 10.94 9.33
C GLU A 78 12.83 10.85 10.44
N ILE A 79 12.10 9.73 10.54
CA ILE A 79 10.94 9.63 11.45
C ILE A 79 11.26 9.01 12.80
N LYS A 80 12.35 8.25 12.95
CA LYS A 80 12.64 7.43 14.14
C LYS A 80 12.53 8.18 15.47
N ASP A 81 13.03 9.43 15.52
CA ASP A 81 13.05 10.25 16.73
C ASP A 81 11.70 10.99 16.96
N SER A 82 10.80 10.94 16.00
CA SER A 82 9.47 11.56 16.06
C SER A 82 8.37 10.58 16.44
N LEU A 83 8.64 9.28 16.39
CA LEU A 83 7.64 8.25 16.73
C LEU A 83 7.29 8.29 18.22
N LYS A 84 5.99 8.20 18.52
CA LYS A 84 5.53 8.00 19.90
C LYS A 84 5.84 6.55 20.34
N PRO A 85 6.05 6.30 21.64
CA PRO A 85 6.11 4.94 22.14
C PRO A 85 4.86 4.14 21.74
N GLY A 86 5.05 2.97 21.15
CA GLY A 86 3.96 2.11 20.68
C GLY A 86 3.38 2.44 19.31
N THR A 87 3.90 3.45 18.61
CA THR A 87 3.48 3.71 17.21
C THR A 87 3.75 2.49 16.33
N LEU A 88 2.71 2.02 15.66
CA LEU A 88 2.81 0.92 14.69
C LEU A 88 3.37 1.45 13.36
N VAL A 89 4.42 0.81 12.84
CA VAL A 89 4.98 1.11 11.53
C VAL A 89 4.61 0.01 10.54
N VAL A 90 3.99 0.40 9.42
CA VAL A 90 3.50 -0.50 8.37
C VAL A 90 4.19 -0.16 7.06
N SER A 91 4.86 -1.11 6.43
CA SER A 91 5.53 -0.90 5.15
C SER A 91 4.84 -1.63 4.01
N LEU A 92 4.54 -0.90 2.93
CA LEU A 92 4.05 -1.45 1.66
C LEU A 92 5.18 -1.59 0.62
N ALA A 93 6.43 -1.35 1.01
CA ALA A 93 7.57 -1.43 0.10
C ALA A 93 7.99 -2.89 -0.17
N ALA A 94 8.10 -3.25 -1.45
CA ALA A 94 8.57 -4.57 -1.84
C ALA A 94 10.03 -4.80 -1.42
N GLY A 95 10.36 -6.01 -0.97
CA GLY A 95 11.73 -6.43 -0.66
C GLY A 95 12.31 -5.87 0.65
N ILE A 96 11.60 -5.01 1.38
CA ILE A 96 12.03 -4.49 2.69
C ILE A 96 11.53 -5.44 3.78
N THR A 97 12.46 -6.03 4.54
CA THR A 97 12.14 -6.98 5.61
C THR A 97 11.74 -6.28 6.90
N THR A 98 11.02 -6.98 7.77
CA THR A 98 10.69 -6.47 9.11
C THR A 98 11.95 -6.22 9.92
N SER A 99 12.93 -7.13 9.88
CA SER A 99 14.21 -6.95 10.57
C SER A 99 14.97 -5.71 10.11
N PHE A 100 15.01 -5.43 8.79
CA PHE A 100 15.64 -4.21 8.28
C PHE A 100 15.02 -2.93 8.88
N MET A 101 13.70 -2.90 9.03
CA MET A 101 13.02 -1.75 9.61
C MET A 101 13.24 -1.68 11.13
N GLU A 102 13.18 -2.83 11.83
CA GLU A 102 13.41 -2.93 13.27
C GLU A 102 14.83 -2.46 13.67
N ASP A 103 15.84 -2.74 12.83
CA ASP A 103 17.22 -2.32 13.05
C ASP A 103 17.42 -0.79 12.96
N LEU A 104 16.54 -0.08 12.24
CA LEU A 104 16.63 1.37 12.03
C LEU A 104 15.66 2.18 12.91
N LEU A 105 14.70 1.52 13.54
CA LEU A 105 13.68 2.15 14.38
C LEU A 105 14.03 2.02 15.87
N PRO A 106 13.40 2.83 16.74
CA PRO A 106 13.57 2.67 18.20
C PRO A 106 13.24 1.25 18.64
N ALA A 107 13.97 0.74 19.63
CA ALA A 107 13.75 -0.58 20.18
C ALA A 107 12.27 -0.79 20.57
N GLN A 108 11.75 -1.99 20.31
CA GLN A 108 10.36 -2.38 20.57
C GLN A 108 9.30 -1.70 19.67
N THR A 109 9.68 -0.95 18.63
CA THR A 109 8.71 -0.45 17.64
C THR A 109 8.02 -1.64 16.94
N PRO A 110 6.68 -1.76 16.99
CA PRO A 110 5.97 -2.78 16.25
C PRO A 110 6.01 -2.49 14.75
N VAL A 111 6.35 -3.50 13.95
CA VAL A 111 6.49 -3.38 12.50
C VAL A 111 5.67 -4.44 11.80
N ILE A 112 4.93 -4.07 10.76
CA ILE A 112 4.22 -5.00 9.87
C ILE A 112 4.64 -4.74 8.43
N ARG A 113 5.06 -5.79 7.74
CA ARG A 113 5.33 -5.78 6.31
C ARG A 113 4.09 -6.17 5.54
N VAL A 114 3.78 -5.43 4.48
CA VAL A 114 2.63 -5.63 3.61
C VAL A 114 3.08 -5.75 2.17
N MET A 115 2.55 -6.73 1.43
CA MET A 115 2.68 -6.82 -0.01
C MET A 115 1.30 -6.70 -0.64
N PRO A 116 0.91 -5.52 -1.13
CA PRO A 116 -0.34 -5.29 -1.84
C PRO A 116 -0.19 -5.58 -3.34
N ASN A 117 -1.28 -5.46 -4.09
CA ASN A 117 -1.26 -5.48 -5.55
C ASN A 117 -2.11 -4.34 -6.15
N THR A 118 -1.99 -4.11 -7.45
CA THR A 118 -2.61 -2.99 -8.16
C THR A 118 -4.14 -2.99 -8.20
N PRO A 119 -4.89 -4.12 -8.15
CA PRO A 119 -6.35 -4.07 -8.07
C PRO A 119 -6.91 -3.33 -6.84
N ALA A 120 -6.08 -3.01 -5.84
CA ALA A 120 -6.44 -2.09 -4.76
C ALA A 120 -6.96 -0.73 -5.27
N LEU A 121 -6.52 -0.28 -6.46
CA LEU A 121 -7.00 0.94 -7.12
C LEU A 121 -8.52 0.95 -7.38
N VAL A 122 -9.12 -0.21 -7.45
CA VAL A 122 -10.57 -0.41 -7.66
C VAL A 122 -11.20 -1.21 -6.50
N ASP A 123 -10.62 -1.15 -5.32
CA ASP A 123 -11.07 -1.80 -4.08
C ASP A 123 -11.14 -3.35 -4.17
N GLN A 124 -10.42 -3.93 -5.13
CA GLN A 124 -10.34 -5.38 -5.37
C GLN A 124 -8.91 -5.91 -5.14
N GLY A 125 -8.16 -5.22 -4.29
CA GLY A 125 -6.79 -5.58 -3.95
C GLY A 125 -6.69 -6.90 -3.18
N MET A 126 -5.50 -7.49 -3.25
CA MET A 126 -5.07 -8.56 -2.34
C MET A 126 -3.80 -8.11 -1.65
N ALA A 127 -3.77 -8.16 -0.34
CA ALA A 127 -2.60 -7.84 0.45
C ALA A 127 -2.20 -9.01 1.33
N ALA A 128 -0.91 -9.35 1.39
CA ALA A 128 -0.37 -10.25 2.38
C ALA A 128 0.38 -9.47 3.45
N ILE A 129 0.14 -9.80 4.73
CA ILE A 129 0.78 -9.14 5.87
C ILE A 129 1.64 -10.12 6.66
N SER A 130 2.77 -9.63 7.16
CA SER A 130 3.69 -10.38 8.01
C SER A 130 4.12 -9.52 9.19
N SER A 131 4.05 -10.08 10.40
CA SER A 131 4.44 -9.40 11.63
C SER A 131 5.94 -9.39 11.83
N GLY A 132 6.49 -8.27 12.30
CA GLY A 132 7.80 -8.22 12.92
C GLY A 132 7.78 -8.72 14.36
N THR A 133 8.96 -8.67 15.00
CA THR A 133 9.22 -9.26 16.32
C THR A 133 8.36 -8.67 17.43
N ASN A 134 8.12 -7.35 17.38
CA ASN A 134 7.40 -6.62 18.43
C ASN A 134 5.90 -6.41 18.11
N SER A 135 5.41 -6.99 17.02
CA SER A 135 4.00 -6.86 16.63
C SER A 135 3.12 -7.84 17.39
N THR A 136 1.96 -7.36 17.81
CA THR A 136 0.94 -8.13 18.51
C THR A 136 -0.23 -8.50 17.59
N GLU A 137 -1.15 -9.32 18.09
CA GLU A 137 -2.40 -9.64 17.39
C GLU A 137 -3.25 -8.37 17.13
N GLU A 138 -3.27 -7.43 18.06
CA GLU A 138 -3.98 -6.16 17.90
C GLU A 138 -3.41 -5.32 16.74
N HIS A 139 -2.08 -5.30 16.59
CA HIS A 139 -1.42 -4.64 15.46
C HIS A 139 -1.79 -5.29 14.12
N LEU A 140 -1.85 -6.63 14.06
CA LEU A 140 -2.29 -7.35 12.85
C LEU A 140 -3.75 -7.02 12.50
N LEU A 141 -4.65 -7.02 13.47
CA LEU A 141 -6.06 -6.65 13.27
C LEU A 141 -6.22 -5.20 12.82
N THR A 142 -5.41 -4.29 13.35
CA THR A 142 -5.37 -2.88 12.91
C THR A 142 -5.01 -2.79 11.43
N VAL A 143 -3.93 -3.46 11.00
CA VAL A 143 -3.48 -3.43 9.60
C VAL A 143 -4.49 -4.12 8.67
N GLU A 144 -5.08 -5.23 9.09
CA GLU A 144 -6.16 -5.87 8.32
C GLU A 144 -7.33 -4.90 8.10
N THR A 145 -7.74 -4.20 9.13
CA THR A 145 -8.86 -3.23 9.05
C THR A 145 -8.53 -2.11 8.07
N LEU A 146 -7.30 -1.55 8.12
CA LEU A 146 -6.84 -0.54 7.18
C LEU A 146 -6.88 -1.03 5.74
N LEU A 147 -6.32 -2.22 5.48
CA LEU A 147 -6.19 -2.76 4.13
C LEU A 147 -7.49 -3.30 3.55
N ARG A 148 -8.45 -3.74 4.39
CA ARG A 148 -9.80 -4.15 3.95
C ARG A 148 -10.60 -3.01 3.31
N SER A 149 -10.18 -1.76 3.50
CA SER A 149 -10.75 -0.60 2.81
C SER A 149 -10.51 -0.60 1.29
N VAL A 150 -9.51 -1.39 0.82
CA VAL A 150 -9.13 -1.46 -0.60
C VAL A 150 -9.02 -2.89 -1.14
N GLY A 151 -9.49 -3.91 -0.39
CA GLY A 151 -9.48 -5.30 -0.85
C GLY A 151 -9.48 -6.33 0.26
N GLN A 152 -8.89 -7.49 -0.01
CA GLN A 152 -8.78 -8.61 0.91
C GLN A 152 -7.36 -8.71 1.50
N VAL A 153 -7.26 -9.34 2.68
CA VAL A 153 -6.00 -9.49 3.41
C VAL A 153 -5.80 -10.93 3.85
N VAL A 154 -4.58 -11.42 3.74
CA VAL A 154 -4.14 -12.71 4.26
C VAL A 154 -2.88 -12.54 5.10
N ARG A 155 -2.76 -13.31 6.19
CA ARG A 155 -1.55 -13.37 7.00
C ARG A 155 -0.64 -14.47 6.50
N VAL A 156 0.63 -14.16 6.34
CA VAL A 156 1.64 -15.14 5.95
C VAL A 156 2.92 -14.96 6.79
N PRO A 157 3.67 -16.02 7.08
CA PRO A 157 5.04 -15.90 7.55
C PRO A 157 5.89 -15.08 6.57
N GLU A 158 6.76 -14.19 7.07
CA GLU A 158 7.52 -13.25 6.22
C GLU A 158 8.35 -13.95 5.13
N LYS A 159 8.86 -15.15 5.40
CA LYS A 159 9.60 -15.96 4.41
C LYS A 159 8.85 -16.25 3.12
N TYR A 160 7.52 -16.08 3.11
CA TYR A 160 6.68 -16.29 1.91
C TYR A 160 6.37 -14.99 1.14
N GLN A 161 6.81 -13.84 1.61
CA GLN A 161 6.50 -12.54 0.98
C GLN A 161 7.03 -12.42 -0.46
N ASP A 162 8.16 -13.06 -0.77
CA ASP A 162 8.69 -13.08 -2.14
C ASP A 162 7.83 -13.95 -3.06
N ALA A 163 7.32 -15.09 -2.56
CA ALA A 163 6.36 -15.90 -3.30
C ALA A 163 5.02 -15.17 -3.48
N VAL A 164 4.56 -14.42 -2.48
CA VAL A 164 3.37 -13.54 -2.60
C VAL A 164 3.60 -12.48 -3.68
N THR A 165 4.78 -11.86 -3.70
CA THR A 165 5.14 -10.87 -4.73
C THR A 165 5.05 -11.47 -6.12
N ALA A 166 5.61 -12.67 -6.32
CA ALA A 166 5.61 -13.36 -7.60
C ALA A 166 4.18 -13.74 -8.08
N ILE A 167 3.31 -14.18 -7.17
CA ILE A 167 1.97 -14.68 -7.53
C ILE A 167 0.93 -13.54 -7.54
N SER A 168 0.84 -12.78 -6.45
CA SER A 168 -0.21 -11.76 -6.24
C SER A 168 0.26 -10.36 -6.62
N GLY A 169 1.46 -9.97 -6.22
CA GLY A 169 2.02 -8.65 -6.52
C GLY A 169 2.18 -8.41 -8.02
N SER A 170 2.80 -9.36 -8.72
CA SER A 170 3.03 -9.31 -10.18
C SER A 170 1.89 -9.92 -11.00
N GLY A 171 1.00 -10.67 -10.38
CA GLY A 171 -0.11 -11.40 -11.04
C GLY A 171 -0.93 -10.57 -12.02
N PRO A 172 -1.36 -9.35 -11.67
CA PRO A 172 -2.11 -8.50 -12.60
C PRO A 172 -1.38 -8.24 -13.93
N ALA A 173 -0.04 -8.07 -13.90
CA ALA A 173 0.75 -7.88 -15.11
C ALA A 173 0.73 -9.11 -16.02
N TYR A 174 0.69 -10.32 -15.46
CA TYR A 174 0.59 -11.56 -16.24
C TYR A 174 -0.76 -11.64 -16.97
N ILE A 175 -1.84 -11.29 -16.26
CA ILE A 175 -3.17 -11.27 -16.85
C ILE A 175 -3.26 -10.23 -17.97
N PHE A 176 -2.71 -9.02 -17.74
CA PHE A 176 -2.67 -7.99 -18.80
C PHE A 176 -1.91 -8.47 -20.04
N TYR A 177 -0.78 -9.17 -19.86
CA TYR A 177 -0.03 -9.73 -20.98
C TYR A 177 -0.82 -10.79 -21.76
N VAL A 178 -1.57 -11.66 -21.06
CA VAL A 178 -2.45 -12.66 -21.70
C VAL A 178 -3.57 -11.96 -22.46
N VAL A 179 -4.22 -10.97 -21.85
CA VAL A 179 -5.29 -10.17 -22.49
C VAL A 179 -4.78 -9.51 -23.77
N GLU A 180 -3.64 -8.85 -23.73
CA GLU A 180 -3.00 -8.24 -24.89
C GLU A 180 -2.76 -9.26 -26.00
N ALA A 181 -2.18 -10.42 -25.67
CA ALA A 181 -1.90 -11.48 -26.63
C ALA A 181 -3.19 -12.04 -27.28
N MET A 182 -4.28 -12.16 -26.51
CA MET A 182 -5.58 -12.59 -27.04
C MET A 182 -6.18 -11.55 -27.99
N ILE A 183 -6.08 -10.25 -27.67
CA ILE A 183 -6.53 -9.15 -28.52
C ILE A 183 -5.77 -9.16 -29.85
N GLU A 184 -4.44 -9.25 -29.81
CA GLU A 184 -3.61 -9.33 -31.00
C GLU A 184 -3.98 -10.57 -31.86
N GLY A 185 -4.20 -11.74 -31.23
CA GLY A 185 -4.68 -12.94 -31.90
C GLY A 185 -6.00 -12.71 -32.63
N GLY A 186 -6.96 -12.03 -32.00
CA GLY A 186 -8.23 -11.65 -32.60
C GLY A 186 -8.06 -10.76 -33.84
N VAL A 187 -7.17 -9.76 -33.74
CA VAL A 187 -6.88 -8.87 -34.88
C VAL A 187 -6.20 -9.63 -36.02
N MET A 188 -5.27 -10.54 -35.72
CA MET A 188 -4.63 -11.39 -36.74
C MET A 188 -5.61 -12.31 -37.46
N LEU A 189 -6.70 -12.69 -36.80
CA LEU A 189 -7.81 -13.47 -37.40
C LEU A 189 -8.83 -12.61 -38.18
N GLY A 190 -8.59 -11.28 -38.25
CA GLY A 190 -9.39 -10.37 -39.06
C GLY A 190 -10.47 -9.59 -38.30
N LEU A 191 -10.51 -9.67 -36.96
CA LEU A 191 -11.43 -8.84 -36.19
C LEU A 191 -10.95 -7.39 -36.15
N PRO A 192 -11.84 -6.39 -36.20
CA PRO A 192 -11.53 -5.03 -35.82
C PRO A 192 -10.98 -5.01 -34.36
N ARG A 193 -10.00 -4.12 -34.08
CA ARG A 193 -9.36 -4.08 -32.75
C ARG A 193 -10.33 -3.77 -31.59
N ASP A 194 -11.26 -2.89 -31.82
CA ASP A 194 -12.31 -2.54 -30.85
C ASP A 194 -13.18 -3.75 -30.50
N VAL A 195 -13.61 -4.52 -31.51
CA VAL A 195 -14.37 -5.77 -31.32
C VAL A 195 -13.53 -6.82 -30.60
N ALA A 196 -12.25 -6.99 -30.98
CA ALA A 196 -11.37 -7.91 -30.29
C ALA A 196 -11.17 -7.52 -28.81
N ASN A 197 -10.99 -6.23 -28.51
CA ASN A 197 -10.92 -5.71 -27.14
C ASN A 197 -12.18 -6.07 -26.33
N GLU A 198 -13.35 -5.75 -26.84
CA GLU A 198 -14.63 -5.99 -26.13
C GLU A 198 -14.83 -7.48 -25.84
N LEU A 199 -14.58 -8.34 -26.84
CA LEU A 199 -14.70 -9.79 -26.71
C LEU A 199 -13.76 -10.35 -25.64
N VAL A 200 -12.48 -9.96 -25.68
CA VAL A 200 -11.46 -10.49 -24.77
C VAL A 200 -11.69 -9.99 -23.34
N LEU A 201 -11.97 -8.70 -23.16
CA LEU A 201 -12.21 -8.14 -21.81
C LEU A 201 -13.42 -8.81 -21.16
N GLN A 202 -14.53 -8.99 -21.88
CA GLN A 202 -15.70 -9.67 -21.34
C GLN A 202 -15.47 -11.16 -21.10
N THR A 203 -14.66 -11.83 -21.93
CA THR A 203 -14.29 -13.23 -21.75
C THR A 203 -13.47 -13.46 -20.50
N VAL A 204 -12.54 -12.54 -20.21
CA VAL A 204 -11.69 -12.63 -19.00
C VAL A 204 -12.43 -12.22 -17.73
N TYR A 205 -13.38 -11.29 -17.85
CA TYR A 205 -14.20 -10.83 -16.71
C TYR A 205 -15.22 -11.88 -16.26
N GLY A 206 -15.83 -12.62 -17.16
CA GLY A 206 -16.84 -13.67 -16.88
C GLY A 206 -16.23 -14.98 -16.47
#